data_b73e547a66b9567fb560de7ca878ab8c
#
_entry.id   b73e547a66b9567fb560de7ca878ab8c
#
_cell.length_a   1.000
_cell.length_b   1.000
_cell.length_c   1.000
_cell.angle_alpha   90.00
_cell.angle_beta   90.00
_cell.angle_gamma   90.00
#
_symmetry.space_group_name_H-M   'P 1'
#
loop_
_entity.id
_entity.type
_entity.pdbx_description
1 polymer ?
#
loop_
_entity_poly.entity_id
_entity_poly.type
_entity_poly.pdbx_seq_one_letter_code
_entity_poly.pdbx_strand_id
1 'polypeptide(L)'
;MSKKSPTPSPRRGITAPQGFRAAGIHCGIKKPGLLDLALIVSEQSGPIAGVFTNNQVVAAPVIVDRLHLRQGIGRAILVNSGNANACTGAKGLAAAKKTAQLLAHHIGIPTQQIFIGSTGVIGRVLPVDRIVK
;
A
#
# COMPACT_ATOMS: atom_id res chain seq x y z
N MET A 1 -3.40 -44.81 -13.54
CA MET A 1 -2.55 -43.99 -12.59
C MET A 1 -3.26 -42.68 -12.32
N SER A 2 -3.92 -42.56 -11.17
CA SER A 2 -4.64 -41.35 -10.78
C SER A 2 -3.63 -40.28 -10.35
N LYS A 3 -3.56 -39.14 -11.06
CA LYS A 3 -2.77 -38.00 -10.66
C LYS A 3 -3.44 -37.38 -9.43
N LYS A 4 -2.89 -37.60 -8.23
CA LYS A 4 -3.28 -36.86 -7.03
C LYS A 4 -3.08 -35.36 -7.31
N SER A 5 -4.18 -34.61 -7.26
CA SER A 5 -4.10 -33.14 -7.24
C SER A 5 -3.21 -32.73 -6.07
N PRO A 6 -2.27 -31.79 -6.27
CA PRO A 6 -1.42 -31.33 -5.17
C PRO A 6 -2.30 -30.76 -4.06
N THR A 7 -2.12 -31.25 -2.85
CA THR A 7 -2.76 -30.69 -1.65
C THR A 7 -2.39 -29.20 -1.56
N PRO A 8 -3.34 -28.27 -1.44
CA PRO A 8 -3.03 -26.87 -1.33
C PRO A 8 -2.08 -26.66 -0.14
N SER A 9 -0.93 -26.06 -0.37
CA SER A 9 -0.03 -25.64 0.70
C SER A 9 -0.80 -24.74 1.68
N PRO A 10 -0.68 -24.93 3.00
CA PRO A 10 -1.39 -24.09 3.94
C PRO A 10 -1.03 -22.62 3.67
N ARG A 11 -2.05 -21.77 3.51
CA ARG A 11 -1.84 -20.33 3.32
C ARG A 11 -1.02 -19.79 4.50
N ARG A 12 0.10 -19.15 4.20
CA ARG A 12 1.01 -18.57 5.18
C ARG A 12 1.11 -17.06 4.97
N GLY A 13 1.45 -16.32 6.03
CA GLY A 13 1.63 -14.87 5.98
C GLY A 13 0.29 -14.11 5.95
N ILE A 14 0.27 -12.95 5.29
CA ILE A 14 -0.86 -12.01 5.31
C ILE A 14 -2.15 -12.57 4.67
N THR A 15 -2.06 -13.58 3.85
CA THR A 15 -3.21 -14.24 3.21
C THR A 15 -3.68 -15.50 3.96
N ALA A 16 -3.11 -15.81 5.13
CA ALA A 16 -3.56 -16.92 5.97
C ALA A 16 -4.99 -16.71 6.50
N PRO A 17 -5.36 -15.52 7.02
CA PRO A 17 -6.75 -15.25 7.39
C PRO A 17 -7.66 -15.22 6.15
N GLN A 18 -8.89 -15.69 6.33
CA GLN A 18 -9.89 -15.61 5.26
C GLN A 18 -10.25 -14.14 4.98
N GLY A 19 -10.60 -13.85 3.73
CA GLY A 19 -11.02 -12.51 3.31
C GLY A 19 -9.88 -11.55 3.01
N PHE A 20 -8.60 -11.99 3.07
CA PHE A 20 -7.47 -11.17 2.65
C PHE A 20 -6.84 -11.68 1.36
N ARG A 21 -6.55 -10.74 0.47
CA ARG A 21 -5.81 -10.95 -0.77
C ARG A 21 -4.58 -10.07 -0.79
N ALA A 22 -3.52 -10.54 -1.41
CA ALA A 22 -2.30 -9.76 -1.60
C ALA A 22 -1.69 -10.05 -2.97
N ALA A 23 -1.08 -9.02 -3.54
CA ALA A 23 -0.32 -9.11 -4.78
C ALA A 23 0.92 -8.21 -4.70
N GLY A 24 1.97 -8.60 -5.43
CA GLY A 24 3.17 -7.80 -5.60
C GLY A 24 3.55 -7.75 -7.07
N ILE A 25 3.91 -6.55 -7.56
CA ILE A 25 4.30 -6.34 -8.95
C ILE A 25 5.55 -5.45 -9.06
N HIS A 26 6.14 -5.43 -10.23
CA HIS A 26 7.12 -4.43 -10.64
C HIS A 26 6.42 -3.30 -11.38
N CYS A 27 6.37 -2.11 -10.77
CA CYS A 27 5.79 -0.92 -11.40
C CYS A 27 6.86 0.05 -11.96
N GLY A 28 8.14 -0.27 -11.79
CA GLY A 28 9.26 0.48 -12.38
C GLY A 28 9.85 1.56 -11.47
N ILE A 29 9.60 1.54 -10.16
CA ILE A 29 10.30 2.39 -9.19
C ILE A 29 11.73 1.87 -9.01
N LYS A 30 11.89 0.55 -8.89
CA LYS A 30 13.19 -0.13 -8.83
C LYS A 30 13.68 -0.57 -10.22
N LYS A 31 14.87 -1.15 -10.25
CA LYS A 31 15.44 -1.78 -11.45
C LYS A 31 14.55 -2.94 -11.93
N PRO A 32 14.56 -3.25 -13.24
CA PRO A 32 13.84 -4.40 -13.79
C PRO A 32 14.13 -5.69 -13.02
N GLY A 33 13.09 -6.53 -12.86
CA GLY A 33 13.17 -7.81 -12.15
C GLY A 33 12.95 -7.74 -10.63
N LEU A 34 12.87 -6.54 -10.04
CA LEU A 34 12.61 -6.36 -8.60
C LEU A 34 11.18 -5.90 -8.38
N LEU A 35 10.43 -6.64 -7.58
CA LEU A 35 9.10 -6.20 -7.13
C LEU A 35 9.23 -4.94 -6.28
N ASP A 36 8.39 -3.96 -6.54
CA ASP A 36 8.46 -2.65 -5.92
C ASP A 36 7.10 -2.03 -5.55
N LEU A 37 6.01 -2.76 -5.82
CA LEU A 37 4.68 -2.39 -5.41
C LEU A 37 3.94 -3.61 -4.86
N ALA A 38 3.33 -3.48 -3.70
CA ALA A 38 2.51 -4.51 -3.07
C ALA A 38 1.17 -3.94 -2.65
N LEU A 39 0.11 -4.72 -2.84
CA LEU A 39 -1.25 -4.40 -2.43
C LEU A 39 -1.78 -5.51 -1.55
N ILE A 40 -2.36 -5.14 -0.40
CA ILE A 40 -3.13 -6.01 0.48
C ILE A 40 -4.56 -5.46 0.51
N VAL A 41 -5.54 -6.32 0.29
CA VAL A 41 -6.97 -5.94 0.28
C VAL A 41 -7.75 -6.90 1.15
N SER A 42 -8.59 -6.33 2.01
CA SER A 42 -9.67 -7.08 2.67
C SER A 42 -10.91 -7.11 1.76
N GLU A 43 -11.60 -8.23 1.71
CA GLU A 43 -12.85 -8.37 0.95
C GLU A 43 -13.95 -7.47 1.50
N GLN A 44 -13.89 -7.16 2.79
CA GLN A 44 -14.82 -6.27 3.47
C GLN A 44 -14.08 -5.15 4.20
N SER A 45 -14.74 -4.00 4.35
CA SER A 45 -14.26 -2.94 5.23
C SER A 45 -14.35 -3.42 6.68
N GLY A 46 -13.34 -3.12 7.47
CA GLY A 46 -13.27 -3.56 8.86
C GLY A 46 -12.53 -2.57 9.74
N PRO A 47 -12.55 -2.78 11.05
CA PRO A 47 -11.80 -1.95 11.99
C PRO A 47 -10.31 -2.03 11.69
N ILE A 48 -9.66 -0.86 11.75
CA ILE A 48 -8.22 -0.73 11.61
C ILE A 48 -7.65 0.09 12.76
N ALA A 49 -6.48 -0.31 13.23
CA ALA A 49 -5.71 0.44 14.20
C ALA A 49 -4.27 0.58 13.70
N GLY A 50 -3.59 1.64 14.10
CA GLY A 50 -2.20 1.88 13.70
C GLY A 50 -1.48 2.74 14.72
N VAL A 51 -0.16 2.57 14.78
CA VAL A 51 0.76 3.41 15.54
C VAL A 51 1.74 4.06 14.58
N PHE A 52 2.13 5.27 14.89
CA PHE A 52 3.00 6.07 14.04
C PHE A 52 4.17 6.62 14.84
N THR A 53 5.24 6.97 14.15
CA THR A 53 6.42 7.59 14.74
C THR A 53 6.08 8.92 15.41
N ASN A 54 6.80 9.25 16.48
CA ASN A 54 6.77 10.57 17.13
C ASN A 54 7.81 11.55 16.53
N ASN A 55 8.51 11.15 15.46
CA ASN A 55 9.47 12.00 14.79
C ASN A 55 8.77 13.26 14.24
N GLN A 56 9.40 14.40 14.35
CA GLN A 56 8.90 15.67 13.81
C GLN A 56 8.95 15.69 12.28
N VAL A 57 9.93 14.99 11.68
CA VAL A 57 10.05 14.83 10.22
C VAL A 57 9.36 13.56 9.81
N VAL A 58 8.08 13.65 9.45
CA VAL A 58 7.28 12.51 9.00
C VAL A 58 7.18 12.46 7.49
N ALA A 59 7.17 11.24 6.96
CA ALA A 59 6.95 11.01 5.53
C ALA A 59 5.49 11.31 5.13
N ALA A 60 5.29 11.68 3.87
CA ALA A 60 3.98 12.00 3.34
C ALA A 60 2.93 10.88 3.52
N PRO A 61 3.24 9.58 3.34
CA PRO A 61 2.33 8.49 3.66
C PRO A 61 1.81 8.54 5.09
N VAL A 62 2.68 8.78 6.06
CA VAL A 62 2.30 8.85 7.50
C VAL A 62 1.27 9.96 7.75
N ILE A 63 1.40 11.11 7.08
CA ILE A 63 0.45 12.23 7.21
C ILE A 63 -0.93 11.81 6.67
N VAL A 64 -0.97 11.15 5.52
CA VAL A 64 -2.21 10.67 4.90
C VAL A 64 -2.86 9.60 5.77
N ASP A 65 -2.10 8.63 6.22
CA ASP A 65 -2.62 7.50 6.99
C ASP A 65 -3.14 7.92 8.37
N ARG A 66 -2.47 8.87 9.05
CA ARG A 66 -3.01 9.48 10.28
C ARG A 66 -4.37 10.12 10.07
N LEU A 67 -4.58 10.77 8.91
CA LEU A 67 -5.86 11.38 8.57
C LEU A 67 -6.92 10.31 8.32
N HIS A 68 -6.60 9.29 7.53
CA HIS A 68 -7.53 8.21 7.19
C HIS A 68 -7.90 7.36 8.42
N LEU A 69 -6.92 7.11 9.30
CA LEU A 69 -7.13 6.32 10.52
C LEU A 69 -8.18 6.93 11.48
N ARG A 70 -8.45 8.23 11.39
CA ARG A 70 -9.48 8.87 12.22
C ARG A 70 -10.86 8.25 12.08
N GLN A 71 -11.15 7.59 10.95
CA GLN A 71 -12.41 6.89 10.74
C GLN A 71 -12.42 5.48 11.37
N GLY A 72 -11.28 4.94 11.76
CA GLY A 72 -11.16 3.62 12.35
C GLY A 72 -11.57 2.46 11.44
N ILE A 73 -11.75 2.71 10.14
CA ILE A 73 -12.18 1.72 9.15
C ILE A 73 -11.16 1.69 8.01
N GLY A 74 -10.72 0.49 7.63
CA GLY A 74 -9.78 0.26 6.54
C GLY A 74 -10.20 -0.90 5.65
N ARG A 75 -9.65 -0.94 4.44
CA ARG A 75 -9.90 -2.01 3.48
C ARG A 75 -8.69 -2.40 2.66
N ALA A 76 -7.80 -1.47 2.36
CA ALA A 76 -6.62 -1.77 1.55
C ALA A 76 -5.37 -1.03 2.05
N ILE A 77 -4.23 -1.69 1.87
CA ILE A 77 -2.90 -1.14 2.14
C ILE A 77 -2.07 -1.28 0.87
N LEU A 78 -1.59 -0.17 0.32
CA LEU A 78 -0.68 -0.13 -0.83
C LEU A 78 0.71 0.28 -0.35
N VAL A 79 1.72 -0.52 -0.67
CA VAL A 79 3.10 -0.25 -0.25
C VAL A 79 4.01 -0.23 -1.46
N ASN A 80 4.77 0.83 -1.63
CA ASN A 80 5.86 0.85 -2.58
C ASN A 80 7.23 0.75 -1.91
N SER A 81 8.20 0.20 -2.63
CA SER A 81 9.60 0.21 -2.25
C SER A 81 10.48 0.82 -3.34
N GLY A 82 11.62 1.39 -2.93
CA GLY A 82 12.55 2.13 -3.80
C GLY A 82 12.44 3.66 -3.71
N ASN A 83 11.33 4.18 -3.18
CA ASN A 83 11.13 5.61 -2.92
C ASN A 83 10.36 5.76 -1.60
N ALA A 84 10.91 6.51 -0.65
CA ALA A 84 10.31 6.70 0.68
C ALA A 84 9.21 7.76 0.71
N ASN A 85 9.11 8.59 -0.32
CA ASN A 85 8.24 9.77 -0.34
C ASN A 85 8.33 10.62 0.94
N ALA A 86 9.55 10.79 1.43
CA ALA A 86 9.89 11.53 2.63
C ALA A 86 10.76 12.73 2.28
N CYS A 87 10.64 13.82 3.03
CA CYS A 87 11.35 15.09 2.81
C CYS A 87 11.08 15.69 1.41
N THR A 88 9.87 15.54 0.90
CA THR A 88 9.46 15.98 -0.45
C THR A 88 8.44 17.12 -0.42
N GLY A 89 8.12 17.62 0.77
CA GLY A 89 7.22 18.76 0.99
C GLY A 89 5.81 18.56 0.40
N ALA A 90 5.22 19.64 -0.08
CA ALA A 90 3.86 19.63 -0.63
C ALA A 90 3.70 18.68 -1.82
N LYS A 91 4.73 18.54 -2.67
CA LYS A 91 4.70 17.63 -3.81
C LYS A 91 4.58 16.17 -3.39
N GLY A 92 5.32 15.76 -2.36
CA GLY A 92 5.24 14.41 -1.80
C GLY A 92 3.89 14.13 -1.16
N LEU A 93 3.31 15.10 -0.44
CA LEU A 93 1.98 14.97 0.14
C LEU A 93 0.89 14.85 -0.95
N ALA A 94 0.98 15.64 -2.01
CA ALA A 94 0.08 15.54 -3.16
C ALA A 94 0.20 14.18 -3.84
N ALA A 95 1.42 13.66 -4.03
CA ALA A 95 1.67 12.33 -4.60
C ALA A 95 1.05 11.22 -3.73
N ALA A 96 1.23 11.28 -2.41
CA ALA A 96 0.64 10.34 -1.47
C ALA A 96 -0.90 10.32 -1.54
N LYS A 97 -1.54 11.49 -1.48
CA LYS A 97 -3.00 11.64 -1.63
C LYS A 97 -3.48 11.10 -2.97
N LYS A 98 -2.80 11.46 -4.06
CA LYS A 98 -3.15 11.01 -5.40
C LYS A 98 -3.07 9.49 -5.53
N THR A 99 -2.05 8.87 -4.97
CA THR A 99 -1.90 7.41 -4.94
C THR A 99 -3.09 6.73 -4.26
N ALA A 100 -3.49 7.21 -3.08
CA ALA A 100 -4.65 6.68 -2.37
C ALA A 100 -5.96 6.86 -3.16
N GLN A 101 -6.17 8.05 -3.76
CA GLN A 101 -7.35 8.35 -4.57
C GLN A 101 -7.46 7.44 -5.82
N LEU A 102 -6.35 7.23 -6.52
CA LEU A 102 -6.32 6.42 -7.73
C LEU A 102 -6.61 4.95 -7.42
N LEU A 103 -6.01 4.40 -6.35
CA LEU A 103 -6.34 3.05 -5.92
C LEU A 103 -7.81 2.94 -5.49
N ALA A 104 -8.30 3.88 -4.69
CA ALA A 104 -9.70 3.91 -4.25
C ALA A 104 -10.68 3.88 -5.43
N HIS A 105 -10.41 4.69 -6.44
CA HIS A 105 -11.20 4.72 -7.68
C HIS A 105 -11.15 3.37 -8.42
N HIS A 106 -9.95 2.77 -8.53
CA HIS A 106 -9.74 1.51 -9.26
C HIS A 106 -10.46 0.31 -8.62
N ILE A 107 -10.46 0.23 -7.29
CA ILE A 107 -11.08 -0.90 -6.56
C ILE A 107 -12.48 -0.57 -6.01
N GLY A 108 -13.01 0.64 -6.28
CA GLY A 108 -14.38 1.02 -5.95
C GLY A 108 -14.65 1.15 -4.46
N ILE A 109 -13.71 1.73 -3.70
CA ILE A 109 -13.87 1.94 -2.24
C ILE A 109 -13.57 3.39 -1.85
N PRO A 110 -14.06 3.86 -0.68
CA PRO A 110 -13.74 5.20 -0.19
C PRO A 110 -12.24 5.41 0.01
N THR A 111 -11.71 6.56 -0.41
CA THR A 111 -10.28 6.89 -0.30
C THR A 111 -9.76 6.79 1.13
N GLN A 112 -10.59 7.13 2.12
CA GLN A 112 -10.23 7.08 3.53
C GLN A 112 -10.01 5.66 4.07
N GLN A 113 -10.42 4.64 3.32
CA GLN A 113 -10.18 3.23 3.66
C GLN A 113 -8.89 2.67 3.03
N ILE A 114 -8.14 3.51 2.31
CA ILE A 114 -6.84 3.19 1.73
C ILE A 114 -5.74 3.70 2.65
N PHE A 115 -4.81 2.83 2.99
CA PHE A 115 -3.58 3.14 3.70
C PHE A 115 -2.39 2.94 2.77
N ILE A 116 -1.38 3.78 2.89
CA ILE A 116 -0.25 3.78 1.98
C ILE A 116 1.07 3.72 2.74
N GLY A 117 2.00 2.93 2.25
CA GLY A 117 3.36 2.86 2.76
C GLY A 117 4.38 3.13 1.66
N SER A 118 5.44 3.83 1.99
CA SER A 118 6.54 4.06 1.06
C SER A 118 7.88 3.87 1.77
N THR A 119 8.78 3.13 1.14
CA THR A 119 10.12 2.91 1.68
C THR A 119 11.17 3.01 0.59
N GLY A 120 12.37 3.48 0.93
CA GLY A 120 13.49 3.58 0.01
C GLY A 120 14.18 4.94 0.06
N VAL A 121 14.52 5.50 -1.10
CA VAL A 121 15.27 6.74 -1.22
C VAL A 121 14.45 7.93 -0.71
N ILE A 122 15.04 8.73 0.18
CA ILE A 122 14.50 9.96 0.74
C ILE A 122 14.80 11.16 -0.19
N GLY A 123 13.94 12.17 -0.19
CA GLY A 123 14.15 13.41 -0.94
C GLY A 123 13.80 13.34 -2.43
N ARG A 124 13.24 12.23 -2.89
CA ARG A 124 12.73 12.08 -4.27
C ARG A 124 11.21 12.06 -4.28
N VAL A 125 10.60 12.81 -5.18
CA VAL A 125 9.15 12.79 -5.39
C VAL A 125 8.73 11.41 -5.93
N LEU A 126 7.65 10.87 -5.37
CA LEU A 126 7.12 9.57 -5.77
C LEU A 126 6.59 9.64 -7.22
N PRO A 127 7.03 8.74 -8.11
CA PRO A 127 6.57 8.71 -9.51
C PRO A 127 5.19 8.03 -9.59
N VAL A 128 4.12 8.76 -9.28
CA VAL A 128 2.75 8.23 -9.23
C VAL A 128 2.33 7.59 -10.55
N ASP A 129 2.75 8.14 -11.68
CA ASP A 129 2.44 7.62 -13.03
C ASP A 129 2.93 6.17 -13.25
N ARG A 130 3.92 5.73 -12.49
CA ARG A 130 4.41 4.34 -12.53
C ARG A 130 3.57 3.39 -11.69
N ILE A 131 2.88 3.93 -10.68
CA ILE A 131 2.07 3.13 -9.75
C ILE A 131 0.69 2.82 -10.37
N VAL A 132 0.20 3.69 -11.24
CA VAL A 132 -1.18 3.63 -11.79
C VAL A 132 -1.26 3.09 -13.22
N LYS A 133 -0.17 2.56 -13.74
CA LYS A 133 -0.17 1.81 -15.01
C LYS A 133 -0.64 0.38 -14.79
#